data_bcb17c7176fba7a2fcf4db9366c0b7fc
#
_entry.id   bcb17c7176fba7a2fcf4db9366c0b7fc
#
_cell.length_a   1.000
_cell.length_b   1.000
_cell.length_c   1.000
_cell.angle_alpha   90.00
_cell.angle_beta   90.00
_cell.angle_gamma   90.00
#
_symmetry.space_group_name_H-M   'P 1'
#
loop_
_entity.id
_entity.type
_entity.pdbx_description
1 polymer ?
#
loop_
_entity_poly.entity_id
_entity_poly.type
_entity_poly.pdbx_seq_one_letter_code
_entity_poly.pdbx_strand_id
1 'polypeptide(L)'
;MNYRVFWASHAEQRLEEILQDVSDQALHASAAREIDQQLAADPLRFGESRFDAVRIGFVRPLGVQYEVLDDAVIVYDVWRIDVSRR
;
A
#
# COMPACT_ATOMS: atom_id res chain seq x y z
N MET A 1 -0.41 -18.62 5.90
CA MET A 1 -0.88 -18.76 4.53
C MET A 1 -0.65 -17.45 3.80
N ASN A 2 -0.16 -17.50 2.57
CA ASN A 2 0.18 -16.29 1.84
C ASN A 2 -0.91 -15.91 0.85
N TYR A 3 -1.13 -14.62 0.73
CA TYR A 3 -2.02 -14.06 -0.27
C TYR A 3 -1.19 -13.62 -1.46
N ARG A 4 -1.80 -13.65 -2.64
CA ARG A 4 -1.18 -13.08 -3.84
C ARG A 4 -1.54 -11.61 -3.92
N VAL A 5 -0.54 -10.77 -4.09
CA VAL A 5 -0.74 -9.32 -4.05
C VAL A 5 -0.56 -8.76 -5.45
N PHE A 6 -1.56 -8.03 -5.90
CA PHE A 6 -1.55 -7.38 -7.22
C PHE A 6 -1.72 -5.89 -7.03
N TRP A 7 -0.89 -5.12 -7.68
CA TRP A 7 -1.03 -3.67 -7.71
C TRP A 7 -1.70 -3.31 -9.02
N ALA A 8 -2.88 -2.72 -8.93
CA ALA A 8 -3.58 -2.25 -10.12
C ALA A 8 -2.72 -1.22 -10.85
N SER A 9 -2.94 -1.09 -12.15
CA SER A 9 -2.12 -0.19 -12.98
C SER A 9 -2.09 1.23 -12.42
N HIS A 10 -3.22 1.72 -11.95
CA HIS A 10 -3.29 3.06 -11.36
C HIS A 10 -2.36 3.15 -10.14
N ALA A 11 -2.38 2.15 -9.27
CA ALA A 11 -1.55 2.16 -8.07
C ALA A 11 -0.08 2.08 -8.41
N GLU A 12 0.28 1.23 -9.39
CA GLU A 12 1.67 1.15 -9.83
C GLU A 12 2.16 2.49 -10.38
N GLN A 13 1.33 3.12 -11.19
CA GLN A 13 1.68 4.40 -11.79
C GLN A 13 1.84 5.47 -10.71
N ARG A 14 0.95 5.49 -9.74
CA ARG A 14 1.04 6.43 -8.63
C ARG A 14 2.32 6.22 -7.83
N LEU A 15 2.66 4.96 -7.56
CA LEU A 15 3.89 4.66 -6.83
C LEU A 15 5.12 5.14 -7.58
N GLU A 16 5.16 4.92 -8.90
CA GLU A 16 6.26 5.41 -9.71
C GLU A 16 6.39 6.92 -9.62
N GLU A 17 5.26 7.62 -9.71
CA GLU A 17 5.26 9.08 -9.61
C GLU A 17 5.80 9.53 -8.25
N ILE A 18 5.35 8.87 -7.19
CA ILE A 18 5.82 9.19 -5.85
C ILE A 18 7.33 8.99 -5.75
N LEU A 19 7.83 7.86 -6.24
CA LEU A 19 9.25 7.55 -6.14
C LEU A 19 10.10 8.53 -6.94
N GLN A 20 9.58 9.05 -8.04
CA GLN A 20 10.31 10.03 -8.83
C GLN A 20 10.32 11.40 -8.17
N ASP A 21 9.32 11.69 -7.35
CA ASP A 21 9.08 13.03 -6.83
C ASP A 21 9.66 13.26 -5.44
N VAL A 22 9.96 12.19 -4.70
CA VAL A 22 10.44 12.33 -3.33
C VAL A 22 11.96 12.39 -3.29
N SER A 23 12.48 13.06 -2.27
CA SER A 23 13.92 13.14 -2.08
C SER A 23 14.49 11.84 -1.51
N ASP A 24 13.71 11.12 -0.71
CA ASP A 24 14.20 9.88 -0.09
C ASP A 24 13.50 8.69 -0.75
N GLN A 25 14.01 8.32 -1.91
CA GLN A 25 13.43 7.20 -2.67
C GLN A 25 13.59 5.87 -1.94
N ALA A 26 14.72 5.70 -1.25
CA ALA A 26 15.00 4.43 -0.57
C ALA A 26 13.97 4.19 0.53
N LEU A 27 13.61 5.22 1.28
CA LEU A 27 12.62 5.11 2.34
C LEU A 27 11.25 4.73 1.76
N HIS A 28 10.85 5.41 0.70
CA HIS A 28 9.54 5.16 0.10
C HIS A 28 9.49 3.79 -0.58
N ALA A 29 10.56 3.39 -1.23
CA ALA A 29 10.62 2.06 -1.84
C ALA A 29 10.58 0.96 -0.77
N SER A 30 11.26 1.18 0.34
CA SER A 30 11.24 0.24 1.45
C SER A 30 9.83 0.11 2.04
N ALA A 31 9.12 1.23 2.18
CA ALA A 31 7.75 1.21 2.67
C ALA A 31 6.86 0.42 1.73
N ALA A 32 7.02 0.60 0.41
CA ALA A 32 6.21 -0.14 -0.57
C ALA A 32 6.46 -1.64 -0.46
N ARG A 33 7.73 -2.04 -0.29
CA ARG A 33 8.05 -3.46 -0.13
C ARG A 33 7.43 -4.03 1.15
N GLU A 34 7.47 -3.27 2.22
CA GLU A 34 6.89 -3.73 3.48
C GLU A 34 5.38 -3.86 3.35
N ILE A 35 4.73 -2.92 2.67
CA ILE A 35 3.29 -3.03 2.41
C ILE A 35 3.00 -4.33 1.67
N ASP A 36 3.78 -4.62 0.62
CA ASP A 36 3.59 -5.83 -0.16
C ASP A 36 3.72 -7.07 0.72
N GLN A 37 4.72 -7.10 1.60
CA GLN A 37 4.94 -8.21 2.52
C GLN A 37 3.80 -8.35 3.52
N GLN A 38 3.33 -7.25 4.08
CA GLN A 38 2.23 -7.29 5.04
C GLN A 38 0.94 -7.77 4.38
N LEU A 39 0.69 -7.32 3.17
CA LEU A 39 -0.51 -7.75 2.44
C LEU A 39 -0.44 -9.23 2.08
N ALA A 40 0.74 -9.72 1.74
CA ALA A 40 0.90 -11.14 1.44
C ALA A 40 0.73 -12.00 2.67
N ALA A 41 1.12 -11.50 3.83
CA ALA A 41 1.11 -12.29 5.06
C ALA A 41 -0.25 -12.26 5.75
N ASP A 42 -0.83 -11.05 5.94
CA ASP A 42 -2.05 -10.93 6.73
C ASP A 42 -2.78 -9.62 6.38
N PRO A 43 -3.43 -9.59 5.22
CA PRO A 43 -4.06 -8.34 4.77
C PRO A 43 -5.26 -7.91 5.60
N LEU A 44 -5.92 -8.85 6.28
CA LEU A 44 -7.07 -8.51 7.09
C LEU A 44 -6.67 -7.85 8.40
N ARG A 45 -5.43 -8.05 8.81
CA ARG A 45 -4.93 -7.47 10.04
C ARG A 45 -4.15 -6.18 9.78
N PHE A 46 -3.54 -6.08 8.60
CA PHE A 46 -2.68 -4.96 8.25
C PHE A 46 -3.45 -3.64 8.26
N GLY A 47 -4.57 -3.58 7.55
CA GLY A 47 -5.32 -2.36 7.42
C GLY A 47 -6.66 -2.43 8.12
N GLU A 48 -7.40 -1.33 8.03
CA GLU A 48 -8.73 -1.24 8.62
C GLU A 48 -9.78 -1.15 7.53
N SER A 49 -10.91 -1.80 7.79
CA SER A 49 -12.06 -1.72 6.91
C SER A 49 -12.64 -0.31 6.92
N ARG A 50 -12.93 0.22 5.74
CA ARG A 50 -13.59 1.52 5.61
C ARG A 50 -15.06 1.35 5.27
N PHE A 51 -15.33 0.64 4.20
CA PHE A 51 -16.70 0.26 3.86
C PHE A 51 -16.63 -0.90 2.89
N ASP A 52 -17.60 -1.80 3.02
CA ASP A 52 -17.65 -3.02 2.21
C ASP A 52 -16.31 -3.76 2.27
N ALA A 53 -15.74 -4.08 1.12
CA ALA A 53 -14.48 -4.81 1.04
C ALA A 53 -13.26 -3.89 1.01
N VAL A 54 -13.48 -2.58 1.02
CA VAL A 54 -12.39 -1.60 0.91
C VAL A 54 -11.67 -1.45 2.24
N ARG A 55 -10.36 -1.54 2.20
CA ARG A 55 -9.52 -1.41 3.38
C ARG A 55 -8.41 -0.41 3.11
N ILE A 56 -7.94 0.23 4.17
CA ILE A 56 -6.85 1.20 4.08
C ILE A 56 -5.80 0.82 5.11
N GLY A 57 -4.55 0.77 4.68
CA GLY A 57 -3.43 0.46 5.56
C GLY A 57 -2.27 1.40 5.33
N PHE A 58 -1.37 1.43 6.29
CA PHE A 58 -0.27 2.39 6.28
C PHE A 58 1.04 1.71 6.65
N VAL A 59 2.09 2.04 5.89
CA VAL A 59 3.47 1.89 6.32
C VAL A 59 4.13 3.20 5.97
N ARG A 60 4.43 4.01 6.96
CA ARG A 60 4.95 5.35 6.71
C ARG A 60 6.19 5.31 5.83
N PRO A 61 6.29 6.18 4.88
CA PRO A 61 5.43 7.35 4.60
C PRO A 61 4.34 7.11 3.56
N LEU A 62 3.86 5.89 3.42
CA LEU A 62 2.85 5.55 2.41
C LEU A 62 1.56 5.04 3.04
N GLY A 63 0.45 5.31 2.35
CA GLY A 63 -0.83 4.67 2.62
C GLY A 63 -1.33 3.99 1.38
N VAL A 64 -2.12 2.93 1.54
CA VAL A 64 -2.69 2.20 0.41
C VAL A 64 -4.16 1.90 0.65
N GLN A 65 -4.90 1.85 -0.44
CA GLN A 65 -6.27 1.37 -0.46
C GLN A 65 -6.29 0.03 -1.19
N TYR A 66 -6.91 -0.97 -0.58
CA TYR A 66 -6.88 -2.31 -1.16
C TYR A 66 -8.15 -3.07 -0.83
N GLU A 67 -8.34 -4.19 -1.53
CA GLU A 67 -9.41 -5.15 -1.23
C GLU A 67 -8.82 -6.54 -1.14
N VAL A 68 -9.45 -7.38 -0.30
CA VAL A 68 -9.07 -8.77 -0.18
C VAL A 68 -10.16 -9.61 -0.86
N LEU A 69 -9.75 -10.41 -1.84
CA LEU A 69 -10.65 -11.24 -2.64
C LEU A 69 -10.15 -12.67 -2.57
N ASP A 70 -10.79 -13.49 -1.74
CA ASP A 70 -10.38 -14.88 -1.52
C ASP A 70 -8.91 -14.94 -1.10
N ASP A 71 -8.02 -15.43 -1.96
CA ASP A 71 -6.60 -15.56 -1.66
C ASP A 71 -5.76 -14.47 -2.33
N ALA A 72 -6.39 -13.42 -2.80
CA ALA A 72 -5.71 -12.35 -3.50
C ALA A 72 -6.00 -11.01 -2.86
N VAL A 73 -5.04 -10.10 -3.01
CA VAL A 73 -5.19 -8.72 -2.56
C VAL A 73 -4.94 -7.82 -3.77
N ILE A 74 -5.83 -6.87 -3.98
CA ILE A 74 -5.68 -5.89 -5.06
C ILE A 74 -5.45 -4.53 -4.43
N VAL A 75 -4.30 -3.92 -4.72
CA VAL A 75 -4.01 -2.55 -4.30
C VAL A 75 -4.49 -1.60 -5.38
N TYR A 76 -5.42 -0.73 -5.03
CA TYR A 76 -6.04 0.18 -6.00
C TYR A 76 -5.40 1.55 -6.02
N ASP A 77 -4.86 2.00 -4.89
CA ASP A 77 -4.30 3.33 -4.81
C ASP A 77 -3.22 3.37 -3.75
N VAL A 78 -2.31 4.33 -3.91
CA VAL A 78 -1.24 4.58 -2.96
C VAL A 78 -1.00 6.09 -2.91
N TRP A 79 -0.68 6.60 -1.73
CA TRP A 79 -0.42 8.03 -1.56
C TRP A 79 0.64 8.23 -0.50
N ARG A 80 1.22 9.44 -0.49
CA ARG A 80 2.18 9.82 0.54
C ARG A 80 1.44 10.31 1.77
N ILE A 81 1.94 9.91 2.92
CA ILE A 81 1.48 10.47 4.18
C ILE A 81 2.40 11.62 4.53
N ASP A 82 1.82 12.79 4.69
CA ASP A 82 2.61 13.98 5.06
C ASP A 82 2.91 13.90 6.54
N VAL A 83 4.19 13.73 6.86
CA VAL A 83 4.62 13.59 8.26
C VAL A 83 5.38 14.81 8.73
N SER A 84 5.31 15.88 8.01
CA SER A 84 6.03 17.07 8.38
C SER A 84 5.62 17.58 9.73
N ARG A 85 6.00 18.17 10.11
CA ARG A 85 5.86 18.80 10.84
C ARG A 85 5.69 19.68 11.46
N ARG A 86 5.78 19.88 11.84
CA ARG A 86 5.69 20.72 12.28
C ARG A 86 5.74 20.88 12.98
#